data_6bbf163f88fb23b60a33e8f1b8302b46
#
_entry.id   6bbf163f88fb23b60a33e8f1b8302b46
#
_cell.length_a   1.000
_cell.length_b   1.000
_cell.length_c   1.000
_cell.angle_alpha   90.00
_cell.angle_beta   90.00
_cell.angle_gamma   90.00
#
_symmetry.space_group_name_H-M   'P 1'
#
loop_
_entity.id
_entity.type
_entity.pdbx_description
1 polymer ?
#
loop_
_entity_poly.entity_id
_entity_poly.type
_entity_poly.pdbx_seq_one_letter_code
_entity_poly.pdbx_strand_id
1 'polypeptide(L)'
;MCAKQADGIIIYKGDVKLQPCTKMDDWCFSIQTGVIMKKILVAVDSFKGSMTSLEAGNAIKKGIKSILPDTEVRVRPVADGGEGTTDALIYGRDGVSRERCYVTGPLGDRITAEYTIYNAADGRTAVMEMAAAAGLPLVPENRRDPMHTTTYGVGEMINDAVSKGCERIIIGIGGSATNDGGIGMLQALGFSCLDADGKDVPYGAAGLGVLERMIRPDGMFGIDNKSGQKEAEVSCVTGDGEVEFVSKLMHCSFRIACDVTNPLVGELGCSRVFAPQKGANAETVELMEEYMKHYADIVEESVEGLSKSAQLIDCGYEKTDVDTEPVGENETGKFDRYTLGAGAAGGLGYAFLMFLGGKLMPGIDIVLSEIGLEADVEWADTVITGEGRIDAQTMMGKTPLGVAKLAKKHGKYVIAIGGCLGDGAENCVKEGLFNECYAVNNVLGIDDSDSEQVRTAMKPENAAANLTTCAAKITELKEQMSARVCRPVRLR
;
A
#
# COMPACT_ATOMS: atom_id res chain seq x y z
N MET A 1 -22.44 16.86 19.32
CA MET A 1 -21.84 17.24 18.02
C MET A 1 -22.60 18.40 17.43
N CYS A 2 -21.98 19.55 17.29
CA CYS A 2 -22.63 20.69 16.64
C CYS A 2 -22.08 20.81 15.22
N ALA A 3 -22.90 20.50 14.22
CA ALA A 3 -22.69 21.05 12.90
C ALA A 3 -23.02 22.54 13.00
N LYS A 4 -22.06 23.43 12.83
CA LYS A 4 -22.32 24.86 12.67
C LYS A 4 -22.26 25.18 11.20
N GLN A 5 -23.37 25.66 10.68
CA GLN A 5 -23.43 26.28 9.36
C GLN A 5 -22.96 27.73 9.52
N ALA A 6 -21.78 28.05 9.02
CA ALA A 6 -21.31 29.41 8.86
C ALA A 6 -21.22 29.66 7.36
N ASP A 7 -22.00 30.59 6.86
CA ASP A 7 -22.01 31.05 5.47
C ASP A 7 -22.17 29.94 4.40
N GLY A 8 -23.00 28.93 4.69
CA GLY A 8 -23.30 27.83 3.76
C GLY A 8 -22.29 26.67 3.76
N ILE A 9 -21.22 26.73 4.57
CA ILE A 9 -20.18 25.70 4.64
C ILE A 9 -20.50 24.72 5.76
N ILE A 10 -20.60 23.42 5.45
CA ILE A 10 -20.73 22.35 6.45
C ILE A 10 -19.34 22.02 6.97
N ILE A 11 -19.12 22.24 8.28
CA ILE A 11 -17.86 21.93 8.97
C ILE A 11 -18.17 20.89 10.04
N TYR A 12 -17.54 19.73 9.97
CA TYR A 12 -17.51 18.79 11.07
C TYR A 12 -16.36 19.14 12.02
N LYS A 13 -16.67 19.41 13.30
CA LYS A 13 -15.67 19.66 14.35
C LYS A 13 -15.77 18.59 15.42
N GLY A 14 -14.63 18.02 15.81
CA GLY A 14 -14.53 17.11 16.93
C GLY A 14 -14.70 17.84 18.29
N ASP A 15 -15.29 17.18 19.28
CA ASP A 15 -15.40 17.69 20.63
C ASP A 15 -14.04 17.60 21.33
N VAL A 16 -13.37 18.74 21.51
CA VAL A 16 -12.17 18.84 22.36
C VAL A 16 -12.64 18.87 23.81
N LYS A 17 -12.44 17.78 24.56
CA LYS A 17 -12.63 17.78 26.00
C LYS A 17 -11.54 18.61 26.66
N LEU A 18 -11.94 19.77 27.19
CA LEU A 18 -11.08 20.64 27.98
C LEU A 18 -10.75 19.96 29.30
N GLN A 19 -9.49 19.60 29.54
CA GLN A 19 -8.98 19.35 30.90
C GLN A 19 -8.49 20.70 31.48
N PRO A 20 -8.82 21.03 32.73
CA PRO A 20 -8.31 22.26 33.36
C PRO A 20 -6.81 22.13 33.56
N CYS A 21 -6.04 22.97 32.90
CA CYS A 21 -4.59 23.06 33.06
C CYS A 21 -4.25 24.04 34.19
N THR A 22 -3.50 23.58 35.20
CA THR A 22 -3.16 24.36 36.42
C THR A 22 -1.82 25.10 36.30
N LYS A 23 -1.16 25.16 35.15
CA LYS A 23 0.04 25.94 34.89
C LYS A 23 -0.09 26.71 33.58
N MET A 24 0.02 28.00 33.69
CA MET A 24 0.02 28.97 32.58
C MET A 24 1.40 29.00 31.90
N ASP A 25 1.64 28.07 31.00
CA ASP A 25 2.73 28.19 30.04
C ASP A 25 2.15 28.51 28.65
N ASP A 26 2.87 29.23 27.81
CA ASP A 26 2.44 29.73 26.51
C ASP A 26 1.84 28.68 25.56
N TRP A 27 2.04 27.40 25.86
CA TRP A 27 1.51 26.24 25.15
C TRP A 27 0.01 26.00 25.38
N CYS A 28 -0.51 26.32 26.56
CA CYS A 28 -1.95 26.17 26.88
C CYS A 28 -2.85 27.12 26.10
N PHE A 29 -2.32 28.24 25.63
CA PHE A 29 -3.07 29.25 24.88
C PHE A 29 -3.35 28.85 23.42
N SER A 30 -2.49 28.00 22.83
CA SER A 30 -2.64 27.58 21.42
C SER A 30 -3.75 26.56 21.19
N ILE A 31 -4.16 25.82 22.21
CA ILE A 31 -5.21 24.76 22.09
C ILE A 31 -6.63 25.35 22.09
N GLN A 32 -6.82 26.55 22.66
CA GLN A 32 -8.16 27.16 22.74
C GLN A 32 -8.50 28.15 21.62
N THR A 33 -7.53 28.62 20.81
CA THR A 33 -7.73 29.92 20.17
C THR A 33 -7.35 30.05 18.70
N GLY A 34 -6.71 29.07 18.09
CA GLY A 34 -6.42 29.22 16.67
C GLY A 34 -5.54 28.13 16.13
N VAL A 35 -5.80 27.72 14.91
CA VAL A 35 -4.92 26.84 14.14
C VAL A 35 -3.68 27.64 13.80
N ILE A 36 -2.50 27.18 14.25
CA ILE A 36 -1.22 27.81 13.84
C ILE A 36 -0.95 27.40 12.40
N MET A 37 -0.86 28.37 11.51
CA MET A 37 -0.64 28.15 10.07
C MET A 37 0.69 28.77 9.60
N LYS A 38 1.77 28.63 10.39
CA LYS A 38 3.10 29.11 9.99
C LYS A 38 3.83 28.11 9.11
N LYS A 39 3.73 26.84 9.46
CA LYS A 39 4.36 25.72 8.74
C LYS A 39 3.29 24.69 8.41
N ILE A 40 3.00 24.52 7.13
CA ILE A 40 1.95 23.65 6.66
C ILE A 40 2.56 22.54 5.81
N LEU A 41 2.25 21.29 6.17
CA LEU A 41 2.47 20.14 5.30
C LEU A 41 1.19 19.84 4.54
N VAL A 42 1.29 19.72 3.22
CA VAL A 42 0.21 19.26 2.33
C VAL A 42 0.60 17.88 1.81
N ALA A 43 -0.11 16.85 2.25
CA ALA A 43 0.08 15.45 1.88
C ALA A 43 -1.27 14.84 1.51
N VAL A 44 -1.68 15.00 0.27
CA VAL A 44 -2.98 14.59 -0.28
C VAL A 44 -2.79 13.50 -1.33
N ASP A 45 -3.76 12.59 -1.44
CA ASP A 45 -3.82 11.62 -2.54
C ASP A 45 -4.20 12.27 -3.87
N SER A 46 -4.15 11.50 -4.93
CA SER A 46 -4.72 11.87 -6.22
C SER A 46 -6.23 12.09 -6.13
N PHE A 47 -6.72 13.08 -6.84
CA PHE A 47 -8.16 13.25 -7.06
C PHE A 47 -8.51 12.50 -8.34
N LYS A 48 -8.79 11.19 -8.18
CA LYS A 48 -8.91 10.22 -9.29
C LYS A 48 -9.73 10.77 -10.45
N GLY A 49 -9.15 10.70 -11.65
CA GLY A 49 -9.75 11.23 -12.88
C GLY A 49 -9.72 12.75 -13.04
N SER A 50 -9.12 13.49 -12.09
CA SER A 50 -9.05 14.97 -12.11
C SER A 50 -7.63 15.50 -11.98
N MET A 51 -6.88 15.08 -10.97
CA MET A 51 -5.53 15.61 -10.66
C MET A 51 -4.66 14.54 -10.01
N THR A 52 -3.37 14.58 -10.30
CA THR A 52 -2.35 13.83 -9.54
C THR A 52 -2.23 14.39 -8.12
N SER A 53 -1.64 13.61 -7.21
CA SER A 53 -1.33 14.03 -5.84
C SER A 53 -0.50 15.34 -5.82
N LEU A 54 0.51 15.45 -6.68
CA LEU A 54 1.37 16.64 -6.75
C LEU A 54 0.61 17.88 -7.27
N GLU A 55 -0.23 17.72 -8.29
CA GLU A 55 -1.06 18.81 -8.81
C GLU A 55 -2.05 19.31 -7.76
N ALA A 56 -2.73 18.39 -7.06
CA ALA A 56 -3.66 18.71 -5.97
C ALA A 56 -2.94 19.43 -4.82
N GLY A 57 -1.79 18.91 -4.39
CA GLY A 57 -0.97 19.54 -3.35
C GLY A 57 -0.51 20.96 -3.71
N ASN A 58 -0.08 21.16 -4.96
CA ASN A 58 0.32 22.48 -5.45
C ASN A 58 -0.87 23.45 -5.59
N ALA A 59 -2.06 22.95 -5.96
CA ALA A 59 -3.28 23.77 -5.98
C ALA A 59 -3.64 24.27 -4.57
N ILE A 60 -3.58 23.39 -3.57
CA ILE A 60 -3.79 23.76 -2.16
C ILE A 60 -2.74 24.79 -1.71
N LYS A 61 -1.45 24.52 -1.97
CA LYS A 61 -0.36 25.46 -1.65
C LYS A 61 -0.60 26.84 -2.27
N LYS A 62 -1.02 26.90 -3.53
CA LYS A 62 -1.32 28.15 -4.23
C LYS A 62 -2.47 28.90 -3.54
N GLY A 63 -3.53 28.22 -3.13
CA GLY A 63 -4.65 28.80 -2.40
C GLY A 63 -4.22 29.38 -1.04
N ILE A 64 -3.44 28.62 -0.25
CA ILE A 64 -2.90 29.08 1.03
C ILE A 64 -2.03 30.34 0.86
N LYS A 65 -1.09 30.27 -0.08
CA LYS A 65 -0.15 31.39 -0.33
C LYS A 65 -0.82 32.65 -0.86
N SER A 66 -1.99 32.57 -1.47
CA SER A 66 -2.76 33.75 -1.90
C SER A 66 -3.31 34.55 -0.72
N ILE A 67 -3.52 33.94 0.44
CA ILE A 67 -4.04 34.56 1.66
C ILE A 67 -2.91 34.82 2.67
N LEU A 68 -2.01 33.84 2.84
CA LEU A 68 -0.89 33.88 3.78
C LEU A 68 0.45 33.73 3.02
N PRO A 69 0.97 34.80 2.41
CA PRO A 69 2.15 34.72 1.55
C PRO A 69 3.42 34.29 2.32
N ASP A 70 3.53 34.60 3.61
CA ASP A 70 4.71 34.31 4.44
C ASP A 70 4.69 32.90 5.05
N THR A 71 3.56 32.16 4.99
CA THR A 71 3.45 30.78 5.50
C THR A 71 4.38 29.85 4.74
N GLU A 72 5.17 29.04 5.45
CA GLU A 72 5.94 27.97 4.82
C GLU A 72 5.03 26.79 4.47
N VAL A 73 5.01 26.38 3.21
CA VAL A 73 4.17 25.25 2.75
C VAL A 73 5.04 24.24 2.02
N ARG A 74 5.11 23.02 2.58
CA ARG A 74 5.71 21.85 1.93
C ARG A 74 4.61 21.01 1.30
N VAL A 75 4.86 20.51 0.09
CA VAL A 75 3.99 19.57 -0.59
C VAL A 75 4.73 18.24 -0.72
N ARG A 76 4.09 17.16 -0.28
CA ARG A 76 4.57 15.79 -0.44
C ARG A 76 3.50 14.97 -1.16
N PRO A 77 3.76 14.51 -2.38
CA PRO A 77 2.84 13.57 -3.03
C PRO A 77 2.82 12.28 -2.23
N VAL A 78 1.63 11.73 -2.05
CA VAL A 78 1.37 10.46 -1.34
C VAL A 78 0.39 9.62 -2.14
N ALA A 79 0.34 8.33 -1.84
CA ALA A 79 -0.60 7.37 -2.43
C ALA A 79 -0.81 6.20 -1.46
N ASP A 80 -1.85 5.39 -1.70
CA ASP A 80 -2.25 4.27 -0.83
C ASP A 80 -1.72 2.89 -1.26
N GLY A 81 -0.77 2.83 -2.18
CA GLY A 81 -0.28 1.58 -2.77
C GLY A 81 -0.89 1.30 -4.15
N GLY A 82 -1.86 2.11 -4.59
CA GLY A 82 -2.48 2.05 -5.90
C GLY A 82 -1.89 3.07 -6.89
N GLU A 83 -2.77 3.66 -7.71
CA GLU A 83 -2.41 4.67 -8.72
C GLU A 83 -1.66 5.84 -8.10
N GLY A 84 -0.52 6.23 -8.71
CA GLY A 84 0.33 7.33 -8.25
C GLY A 84 1.40 6.92 -7.22
N THR A 85 1.43 5.68 -6.75
CA THR A 85 2.41 5.20 -5.76
C THR A 85 3.83 5.36 -6.28
N THR A 86 4.11 4.92 -7.50
CA THR A 86 5.44 5.09 -8.11
C THR A 86 5.85 6.55 -8.16
N ASP A 87 4.95 7.45 -8.61
CA ASP A 87 5.23 8.89 -8.71
C ASP A 87 5.49 9.53 -7.33
N ALA A 88 4.77 9.11 -6.29
CA ALA A 88 5.01 9.55 -4.92
C ALA A 88 6.38 9.10 -4.42
N LEU A 89 6.75 7.83 -4.66
CA LEU A 89 8.02 7.24 -4.21
C LEU A 89 9.24 7.84 -4.90
N ILE A 90 9.14 8.22 -6.17
CA ILE A 90 10.26 8.80 -6.93
C ILE A 90 10.38 10.31 -6.83
N TYR A 91 9.40 10.99 -6.23
CA TYR A 91 9.38 12.43 -6.13
C TYR A 91 10.61 12.98 -5.40
N GLY A 92 11.39 13.80 -6.12
CA GLY A 92 12.62 14.42 -5.57
C GLY A 92 13.80 13.46 -5.38
N ARG A 93 13.72 12.24 -5.95
CA ARG A 93 14.82 11.26 -5.88
C ARG A 93 15.72 11.32 -7.09
N ASP A 94 16.99 10.93 -6.89
CA ASP A 94 17.99 10.82 -7.93
C ASP A 94 18.05 9.40 -8.50
N GLY A 95 18.64 9.24 -9.70
CA GLY A 95 18.86 7.94 -10.32
C GLY A 95 17.58 7.20 -10.72
N VAL A 96 16.48 7.94 -10.93
CA VAL A 96 15.20 7.35 -11.36
C VAL A 96 15.30 6.88 -12.80
N SER A 97 14.98 5.61 -13.04
CA SER A 97 14.82 5.04 -14.37
C SER A 97 13.56 4.20 -14.47
N ARG A 98 12.85 4.33 -15.60
CA ARG A 98 11.73 3.44 -15.95
C ARG A 98 12.26 2.32 -16.79
N GLU A 99 12.08 1.11 -16.32
CA GLU A 99 12.59 -0.11 -16.94
C GLU A 99 11.46 -0.86 -17.66
N ARG A 100 11.83 -1.49 -18.75
CA ARG A 100 10.96 -2.38 -19.52
C ARG A 100 11.62 -3.73 -19.65
N CYS A 101 10.88 -4.79 -19.30
CA CYS A 101 11.34 -6.17 -19.47
C CYS A 101 10.29 -6.99 -20.23
N TYR A 102 10.76 -7.98 -20.98
CA TYR A 102 9.90 -8.94 -21.66
C TYR A 102 9.68 -10.12 -20.73
N VAL A 103 8.43 -10.32 -20.34
CA VAL A 103 8.04 -11.31 -19.34
C VAL A 103 6.92 -12.21 -19.87
N THR A 104 6.71 -13.32 -19.19
CA THR A 104 5.58 -14.22 -19.42
C THR A 104 4.32 -13.59 -18.84
N GLY A 105 3.32 -13.34 -19.68
CA GLY A 105 2.02 -12.83 -19.25
C GLY A 105 1.19 -13.89 -18.51
N PRO A 106 0.04 -13.51 -17.94
CA PRO A 106 -0.79 -14.43 -17.16
C PRO A 106 -1.32 -15.62 -17.96
N LEU A 107 -1.37 -15.51 -19.28
CA LEU A 107 -1.82 -16.57 -20.20
C LEU A 107 -0.66 -17.37 -20.83
N GLY A 108 0.58 -17.15 -20.38
CA GLY A 108 1.78 -17.81 -20.89
C GLY A 108 2.39 -17.19 -22.16
N ASP A 109 1.81 -16.11 -22.70
CA ASP A 109 2.33 -15.35 -23.82
C ASP A 109 3.40 -14.33 -23.38
N ARG A 110 4.24 -13.89 -24.34
CA ARG A 110 5.27 -12.88 -24.02
C ARG A 110 4.69 -11.47 -24.11
N ILE A 111 4.83 -10.72 -23.02
CA ILE A 111 4.37 -9.33 -22.89
C ILE A 111 5.50 -8.42 -22.43
N THR A 112 5.30 -7.11 -22.52
CA THR A 112 6.19 -6.12 -21.93
C THR A 112 5.61 -5.65 -20.62
N ALA A 113 6.38 -5.77 -19.53
CA ALA A 113 6.07 -5.20 -18.24
C ALA A 113 6.99 -4.00 -17.95
N GLU A 114 6.49 -3.06 -17.16
CA GLU A 114 7.26 -1.87 -16.77
C GLU A 114 7.36 -1.80 -15.24
N TYR A 115 8.50 -1.31 -14.76
CA TYR A 115 8.74 -0.99 -13.36
C TYR A 115 9.73 0.17 -13.25
N THR A 116 9.95 0.68 -12.04
CA THR A 116 10.81 1.85 -11.83
C THR A 116 11.93 1.52 -10.85
N ILE A 117 13.14 2.00 -11.13
CA ILE A 117 14.29 1.94 -10.22
C ILE A 117 14.63 3.35 -9.76
N TYR A 118 15.03 3.49 -8.48
CA TYR A 118 15.62 4.70 -7.94
C TYR A 118 16.70 4.36 -6.89
N ASN A 119 17.55 5.34 -6.56
CA ASN A 119 18.52 5.21 -5.48
C ASN A 119 17.91 5.74 -4.17
N ALA A 120 17.78 4.86 -3.16
CA ALA A 120 17.47 5.22 -1.79
C ALA A 120 18.75 5.30 -0.95
N ALA A 121 18.66 5.85 0.27
CA ALA A 121 19.80 5.96 1.15
C ALA A 121 20.36 4.58 1.58
N ASP A 122 19.49 3.59 1.63
CA ASP A 122 19.72 2.21 2.08
C ASP A 122 19.80 1.18 0.94
N GLY A 123 19.99 1.64 -0.31
CA GLY A 123 20.22 0.76 -1.46
C GLY A 123 19.40 1.11 -2.71
N ARG A 124 19.75 0.44 -3.80
CA ARG A 124 19.05 0.57 -5.08
C ARG A 124 17.72 -0.16 -5.00
N THR A 125 16.64 0.56 -5.24
CA THR A 125 15.27 0.09 -5.00
C THR A 125 14.50 -0.03 -6.31
N ALA A 126 13.84 -1.17 -6.53
CA ALA A 126 12.86 -1.34 -7.59
C ALA A 126 11.44 -1.22 -7.01
N VAL A 127 10.58 -0.47 -7.69
CA VAL A 127 9.13 -0.36 -7.42
C VAL A 127 8.38 -0.96 -8.59
N MET A 128 7.54 -1.93 -8.31
CA MET A 128 6.80 -2.65 -9.34
C MET A 128 5.38 -3.01 -8.89
N GLU A 129 4.51 -3.21 -9.88
CA GLU A 129 3.16 -3.71 -9.70
C GLU A 129 3.07 -5.11 -10.29
N MET A 130 2.62 -6.09 -9.50
CA MET A 130 2.43 -7.44 -10.03
C MET A 130 1.47 -7.46 -11.22
N ALA A 131 0.52 -6.54 -11.25
CA ALA A 131 -0.46 -6.40 -12.32
C ALA A 131 0.15 -6.06 -13.69
N ALA A 132 1.38 -5.53 -13.73
CA ALA A 132 2.10 -5.30 -14.99
C ALA A 132 2.46 -6.61 -15.72
N ALA A 133 2.63 -7.71 -14.97
CA ALA A 133 2.97 -9.02 -15.51
C ALA A 133 1.84 -10.06 -15.37
N ALA A 134 0.99 -9.94 -14.34
CA ALA A 134 -0.03 -10.95 -14.02
C ALA A 134 -1.39 -10.32 -13.62
N GLY A 135 -1.69 -9.12 -14.15
CA GLY A 135 -2.89 -8.36 -13.83
C GLY A 135 -4.13 -8.81 -14.59
N LEU A 136 -5.29 -8.62 -13.96
CA LEU A 136 -6.60 -8.95 -14.55
C LEU A 136 -6.89 -8.21 -15.89
N PRO A 137 -6.47 -6.93 -16.07
CA PRO A 137 -6.64 -6.25 -17.36
C PRO A 137 -5.89 -6.90 -18.54
N LEU A 138 -4.88 -7.72 -18.28
CA LEU A 138 -4.13 -8.45 -19.31
C LEU A 138 -4.89 -9.68 -19.81
N VAL A 139 -5.97 -10.09 -19.13
CA VAL A 139 -6.76 -11.27 -19.46
C VAL A 139 -8.12 -10.85 -19.98
N PRO A 140 -8.41 -11.03 -21.29
CA PRO A 140 -9.75 -10.82 -21.83
C PRO A 140 -10.82 -11.59 -21.03
N GLU A 141 -11.97 -11.00 -20.82
CA GLU A 141 -13.02 -11.57 -19.97
C GLU A 141 -13.40 -13.01 -20.34
N ASN A 142 -13.49 -13.30 -21.62
CA ASN A 142 -13.80 -14.62 -22.16
C ASN A 142 -12.64 -15.65 -22.08
N ARG A 143 -11.47 -15.22 -21.60
CA ARG A 143 -10.28 -16.07 -21.39
C ARG A 143 -9.86 -16.15 -19.91
N ARG A 144 -10.66 -15.60 -19.01
CA ARG A 144 -10.39 -15.66 -17.57
C ARG A 144 -10.54 -17.08 -17.08
N ASP A 145 -9.43 -17.64 -16.63
CA ASP A 145 -9.36 -19.00 -16.08
C ASP A 145 -8.21 -19.09 -15.06
N PRO A 146 -8.48 -18.85 -13.77
CA PRO A 146 -7.43 -18.86 -12.74
C PRO A 146 -6.85 -20.25 -12.46
N MET A 147 -7.41 -21.32 -13.03
CA MET A 147 -6.79 -22.64 -13.03
C MET A 147 -5.49 -22.69 -13.83
N HIS A 148 -5.33 -21.79 -14.84
CA HIS A 148 -4.21 -21.84 -15.78
C HIS A 148 -3.44 -20.52 -15.88
N THR A 149 -3.88 -19.44 -15.21
CA THR A 149 -3.14 -18.17 -15.20
C THR A 149 -1.98 -18.22 -14.21
N THR A 150 -0.84 -17.58 -14.57
CA THR A 150 0.42 -17.69 -13.84
C THR A 150 0.99 -16.38 -13.38
N THR A 151 1.71 -16.41 -12.24
CA THR A 151 2.56 -15.33 -11.72
C THR A 151 4.00 -15.39 -12.24
N TYR A 152 4.33 -16.25 -13.21
CA TYR A 152 5.70 -16.46 -13.70
C TYR A 152 6.40 -15.16 -14.09
N GLY A 153 5.71 -14.27 -14.82
CA GLY A 153 6.26 -12.98 -15.24
C GLY A 153 6.59 -12.03 -14.08
N VAL A 154 5.96 -12.19 -12.92
CA VAL A 154 6.31 -11.43 -11.71
C VAL A 154 7.72 -11.82 -11.25
N GLY A 155 8.05 -13.10 -11.24
CA GLY A 155 9.40 -13.57 -10.95
C GLY A 155 10.42 -13.10 -11.97
N GLU A 156 10.07 -13.07 -13.27
CA GLU A 156 10.95 -12.52 -14.31
C GLU A 156 11.21 -11.02 -14.11
N MET A 157 10.22 -10.23 -13.67
CA MET A 157 10.42 -8.81 -13.31
C MET A 157 11.40 -8.66 -12.13
N ILE A 158 11.25 -9.49 -11.10
CA ILE A 158 12.14 -9.51 -9.93
C ILE A 158 13.56 -9.87 -10.38
N ASN A 159 13.72 -10.90 -11.22
CA ASN A 159 15.02 -11.30 -11.78
C ASN A 159 15.70 -10.16 -12.53
N ASP A 160 14.96 -9.45 -13.38
CA ASP A 160 15.49 -8.31 -14.14
C ASP A 160 15.95 -7.19 -13.18
N ALA A 161 15.18 -6.87 -12.13
CA ALA A 161 15.54 -5.86 -11.13
C ALA A 161 16.80 -6.26 -10.32
N VAL A 162 16.88 -7.51 -9.85
CA VAL A 162 18.04 -8.03 -9.11
C VAL A 162 19.29 -8.04 -9.99
N SER A 163 19.18 -8.43 -11.26
CA SER A 163 20.29 -8.42 -12.21
C SER A 163 20.82 -7.01 -12.48
N LYS A 164 19.95 -5.98 -12.36
CA LYS A 164 20.32 -4.56 -12.44
C LYS A 164 20.85 -3.99 -11.12
N GLY A 165 21.08 -4.85 -10.12
CA GLY A 165 21.69 -4.49 -8.84
C GLY A 165 20.70 -3.85 -7.85
N CYS A 166 19.40 -4.13 -7.96
CA CYS A 166 18.45 -3.75 -6.92
C CYS A 166 18.60 -4.70 -5.71
N GLU A 167 18.70 -4.12 -4.53
CA GLU A 167 18.79 -4.81 -3.24
C GLU A 167 17.47 -4.74 -2.47
N ARG A 168 16.55 -3.88 -2.91
CA ARG A 168 15.24 -3.64 -2.31
C ARG A 168 14.17 -3.69 -3.39
N ILE A 169 13.11 -4.43 -3.09
CA ILE A 169 11.96 -4.58 -3.96
C ILE A 169 10.72 -4.13 -3.20
N ILE A 170 10.05 -3.12 -3.74
CA ILE A 170 8.71 -2.70 -3.31
C ILE A 170 7.74 -3.17 -4.38
N ILE A 171 6.79 -4.02 -4.02
CA ILE A 171 5.85 -4.58 -4.98
C ILE A 171 4.41 -4.46 -4.50
N GLY A 172 3.57 -3.82 -5.33
CA GLY A 172 2.12 -3.84 -5.17
C GLY A 172 1.54 -5.15 -5.70
N ILE A 173 0.71 -5.82 -4.90
CA ILE A 173 0.13 -7.12 -5.29
C ILE A 173 -1.38 -7.06 -5.56
N GLY A 174 -1.93 -5.86 -5.77
CA GLY A 174 -3.32 -5.65 -6.18
C GLY A 174 -3.61 -6.01 -7.63
N GLY A 175 -4.88 -6.25 -7.95
CA GLY A 175 -5.37 -6.39 -9.33
C GLY A 175 -4.99 -7.69 -10.06
N SER A 176 -4.64 -8.77 -9.35
CA SER A 176 -4.17 -10.05 -9.91
C SER A 176 -5.23 -10.80 -10.74
N ALA A 177 -4.77 -11.48 -11.80
CA ALA A 177 -5.57 -12.44 -12.59
C ALA A 177 -5.39 -13.90 -12.13
N THR A 178 -4.50 -14.16 -11.17
CA THR A 178 -3.95 -15.48 -10.84
C THR A 178 -4.46 -16.01 -9.51
N ASN A 179 -4.41 -17.32 -9.34
CA ASN A 179 -4.70 -18.04 -8.09
C ASN A 179 -3.76 -19.25 -7.96
N ASP A 180 -2.49 -19.03 -8.26
CA ASP A 180 -1.46 -20.07 -8.35
C ASP A 180 -0.57 -20.18 -7.09
N GLY A 181 -0.99 -19.60 -5.96
CA GLY A 181 -0.19 -19.62 -4.73
C GLY A 181 1.17 -18.92 -4.85
N GLY A 182 1.43 -18.22 -5.97
CA GLY A 182 2.72 -17.61 -6.29
C GLY A 182 3.76 -18.60 -6.82
N ILE A 183 3.41 -19.87 -7.10
CA ILE A 183 4.39 -20.86 -7.59
C ILE A 183 5.00 -20.47 -8.93
N GLY A 184 4.24 -19.81 -9.82
CA GLY A 184 4.79 -19.31 -11.08
C GLY A 184 5.94 -18.32 -10.84
N MET A 185 5.77 -17.38 -9.93
CA MET A 185 6.84 -16.46 -9.51
C MET A 185 8.05 -17.22 -8.98
N LEU A 186 7.84 -18.19 -8.09
CA LEU A 186 8.91 -19.01 -7.51
C LEU A 186 9.65 -19.81 -8.59
N GLN A 187 8.95 -20.43 -9.55
CA GLN A 187 9.56 -21.12 -10.68
C GLN A 187 10.47 -20.19 -11.49
N ALA A 188 10.02 -18.98 -11.80
CA ALA A 188 10.84 -17.99 -12.50
C ALA A 188 12.07 -17.55 -11.69
N LEU A 189 12.00 -17.59 -10.36
CA LEU A 189 13.11 -17.29 -9.44
C LEU A 189 14.05 -18.49 -9.23
N GLY A 190 13.83 -19.60 -9.94
CA GLY A 190 14.69 -20.77 -9.88
C GLY A 190 14.28 -21.85 -8.87
N PHE A 191 13.11 -21.72 -8.21
CA PHE A 191 12.56 -22.81 -7.39
C PHE A 191 12.06 -23.92 -8.30
N SER A 192 12.41 -25.16 -8.02
CA SER A 192 11.82 -26.33 -8.68
C SER A 192 10.54 -26.71 -7.97
N CYS A 193 9.42 -26.64 -8.67
CA CYS A 193 8.10 -27.07 -8.21
C CYS A 193 7.73 -28.34 -8.99
N LEU A 194 7.83 -29.53 -8.35
CA LEU A 194 7.84 -30.81 -9.04
C LEU A 194 6.62 -31.64 -8.69
N ASP A 195 6.14 -32.39 -9.69
CA ASP A 195 5.12 -33.43 -9.55
C ASP A 195 5.72 -34.77 -9.06
N ALA A 196 4.87 -35.81 -8.97
CA ALA A 196 5.25 -37.15 -8.55
C ALA A 196 6.28 -37.84 -9.46
N ASP A 197 6.36 -37.43 -10.73
CA ASP A 197 7.32 -37.93 -11.71
C ASP A 197 8.64 -37.13 -11.71
N GLY A 198 8.73 -36.05 -10.90
CA GLY A 198 9.89 -35.17 -10.84
C GLY A 198 9.93 -34.17 -11.99
N LYS A 199 8.81 -33.86 -12.64
CA LYS A 199 8.67 -32.86 -13.68
C LYS A 199 8.12 -31.57 -13.09
N ASP A 200 8.46 -30.43 -13.70
CA ASP A 200 7.87 -29.16 -13.32
C ASP A 200 6.35 -29.18 -13.45
N VAL A 201 5.68 -28.67 -12.42
CA VAL A 201 4.22 -28.56 -12.42
C VAL A 201 3.75 -27.50 -13.45
N PRO A 202 2.55 -27.67 -14.04
CA PRO A 202 2.01 -26.68 -14.97
C PRO A 202 1.68 -25.35 -14.28
N TYR A 203 1.48 -24.31 -15.07
CA TYR A 203 1.05 -23.01 -14.60
C TYR A 203 -0.35 -23.02 -13.97
N GLY A 204 -0.58 -22.07 -13.08
CA GLY A 204 -1.87 -21.84 -12.47
C GLY A 204 -2.17 -22.71 -11.25
N ALA A 205 -3.40 -22.63 -10.77
CA ALA A 205 -3.87 -23.46 -9.65
C ALA A 205 -3.80 -24.96 -9.95
N ALA A 206 -3.90 -25.35 -11.23
CA ALA A 206 -3.72 -26.73 -11.67
C ALA A 206 -2.36 -27.30 -11.25
N GLY A 207 -1.32 -26.48 -11.21
CA GLY A 207 0.01 -26.88 -10.74
C GLY A 207 0.03 -27.22 -9.26
N LEU A 208 -0.73 -26.52 -8.45
CA LEU A 208 -0.83 -26.78 -7.00
C LEU A 208 -1.45 -28.15 -6.71
N GLY A 209 -2.40 -28.59 -7.55
CA GLY A 209 -3.09 -29.85 -7.37
C GLY A 209 -2.24 -31.10 -7.63
N VAL A 210 -1.11 -30.93 -8.33
CA VAL A 210 -0.18 -32.04 -8.66
C VAL A 210 1.22 -31.83 -8.05
N LEU A 211 1.38 -30.80 -7.24
CA LEU A 211 2.63 -30.48 -6.57
C LEU A 211 2.96 -31.56 -5.53
N GLU A 212 4.14 -32.12 -5.58
CA GLU A 212 4.62 -33.11 -4.60
C GLU A 212 5.89 -32.62 -3.88
N ARG A 213 6.68 -31.79 -4.55
CA ARG A 213 7.97 -31.37 -4.01
C ARG A 213 8.35 -29.95 -4.46
N MET A 214 8.95 -29.19 -3.53
CA MET A 214 9.56 -27.91 -3.81
C MET A 214 11.02 -27.92 -3.40
N ILE A 215 11.89 -27.37 -4.24
CA ILE A 215 13.34 -27.27 -3.98
C ILE A 215 13.75 -25.81 -4.20
N ARG A 216 14.46 -25.24 -3.24
CA ARG A 216 15.04 -23.89 -3.37
C ARG A 216 16.22 -23.88 -4.32
N PRO A 217 16.48 -22.77 -5.03
CA PRO A 217 17.59 -22.68 -5.96
C PRO A 217 18.99 -22.80 -5.31
N ASP A 218 19.10 -22.54 -4.00
CA ASP A 218 20.35 -22.74 -3.24
C ASP A 218 20.57 -24.18 -2.76
N GLY A 219 19.67 -25.09 -3.07
CA GLY A 219 19.74 -26.48 -2.62
C GLY A 219 19.54 -26.71 -1.12
N MET A 220 19.30 -25.64 -0.33
CA MET A 220 19.15 -25.74 1.12
C MET A 220 17.85 -26.40 1.57
N PHE A 221 16.89 -26.56 0.68
CA PHE A 221 15.59 -27.15 0.94
C PHE A 221 15.14 -28.03 -0.20
N GLY A 222 14.91 -29.30 0.09
CA GLY A 222 14.15 -30.22 -0.71
C GLY A 222 13.16 -30.94 0.19
N ILE A 223 11.88 -30.99 -0.21
CA ILE A 223 10.85 -31.71 0.51
C ILE A 223 10.25 -32.72 -0.42
N ASP A 224 10.31 -33.97 0.03
CA ASP A 224 9.66 -35.10 -0.62
C ASP A 224 8.54 -35.60 0.30
N ASN A 225 7.31 -35.48 -0.14
CA ASN A 225 6.13 -35.90 0.59
C ASN A 225 6.04 -37.45 0.78
N LYS A 226 6.81 -38.21 -0.01
CA LYS A 226 6.71 -39.71 -0.03
C LYS A 226 7.72 -40.45 0.83
N SER A 227 8.86 -39.82 1.17
CA SER A 227 9.92 -40.59 1.82
C SER A 227 10.14 -40.29 3.30
N GLY A 228 9.64 -39.13 3.82
CA GLY A 228 9.91 -38.72 5.19
C GLY A 228 11.41 -38.67 5.52
N GLN A 229 12.29 -38.83 4.54
CA GLN A 229 13.74 -38.83 4.67
C GLN A 229 14.29 -37.50 4.19
N LYS A 230 15.09 -36.88 5.04
CA LYS A 230 15.86 -35.67 4.71
C LYS A 230 16.92 -36.06 3.70
N GLU A 231 16.75 -35.77 2.43
CA GLU A 231 17.88 -35.73 1.51
C GLU A 231 18.57 -34.35 1.68
N ALA A 232 19.51 -34.31 2.61
CA ALA A 232 20.57 -33.32 2.57
C ALA A 232 21.49 -33.71 1.41
N GLU A 233 21.74 -32.78 0.50
CA GLU A 233 22.58 -32.88 -0.70
C GLU A 233 21.85 -33.26 -1.98
N VAL A 234 21.00 -32.38 -2.47
CA VAL A 234 20.84 -32.25 -3.92
C VAL A 234 22.01 -31.41 -4.41
N SER A 235 22.96 -32.03 -5.08
CA SER A 235 24.03 -31.33 -5.78
C SER A 235 23.43 -30.54 -6.93
N CYS A 236 23.01 -29.30 -6.68
CA CYS A 236 22.67 -28.36 -7.74
C CYS A 236 23.97 -28.09 -8.51
N VAL A 237 24.07 -28.64 -9.70
CA VAL A 237 25.09 -28.23 -10.68
C VAL A 237 24.60 -26.88 -11.25
N THR A 238 24.78 -25.83 -10.48
CA THR A 238 24.55 -24.45 -10.96
C THR A 238 25.88 -23.90 -11.44
N GLY A 239 25.87 -23.21 -12.58
CA GLY A 239 27.06 -22.49 -13.04
C GLY A 239 27.35 -21.30 -12.08
N ASP A 240 28.60 -20.85 -12.02
CA ASP A 240 29.07 -19.76 -11.12
C ASP A 240 28.15 -18.51 -11.14
N GLY A 241 27.53 -18.18 -12.29
CA GLY A 241 26.60 -17.05 -12.43
C GLY A 241 25.23 -17.26 -11.77
N GLU A 242 24.76 -18.50 -11.69
CA GLU A 242 23.48 -18.83 -11.05
C GLU A 242 23.59 -18.78 -9.53
N VAL A 243 24.71 -19.24 -8.97
CA VAL A 243 25.01 -19.15 -7.53
C VAL A 243 25.08 -17.68 -7.07
N GLU A 244 25.72 -16.82 -7.87
CA GLU A 244 25.80 -15.38 -7.57
C GLU A 244 24.41 -14.73 -7.60
N PHE A 245 23.57 -15.08 -8.57
CA PHE A 245 22.21 -14.54 -8.66
C PHE A 245 21.35 -14.97 -7.47
N VAL A 246 21.33 -16.24 -7.12
CA VAL A 246 20.58 -16.78 -5.97
C VAL A 246 21.01 -16.09 -4.68
N SER A 247 22.33 -15.91 -4.50
CA SER A 247 22.85 -15.17 -3.35
C SER A 247 22.30 -13.74 -3.31
N LYS A 248 22.32 -13.01 -4.42
CA LYS A 248 21.75 -11.65 -4.50
C LYS A 248 20.24 -11.62 -4.18
N LEU A 249 19.48 -12.55 -4.75
CA LEU A 249 18.04 -12.66 -4.51
C LEU A 249 17.73 -12.86 -3.02
N MET A 250 18.47 -13.74 -2.35
CA MET A 250 18.27 -14.06 -0.94
C MET A 250 18.69 -12.93 0.01
N HIS A 251 19.48 -11.96 -0.46
CA HIS A 251 19.84 -10.75 0.29
C HIS A 251 18.93 -9.56 -0.04
N CYS A 252 18.01 -9.69 -1.00
CA CYS A 252 17.05 -8.64 -1.30
C CYS A 252 16.02 -8.50 -0.17
N SER A 253 15.70 -7.27 0.18
CA SER A 253 14.55 -6.98 1.05
C SER A 253 13.28 -6.80 0.22
N PHE A 254 12.19 -7.43 0.64
CA PHE A 254 10.89 -7.37 -0.03
C PHE A 254 9.88 -6.69 0.86
N ARG A 255 9.30 -5.55 0.38
CA ARG A 255 8.15 -4.86 0.99
C ARG A 255 6.97 -5.00 0.05
N ILE A 256 5.91 -5.63 0.52
CA ILE A 256 4.75 -5.98 -0.28
C ILE A 256 3.57 -5.12 0.14
N ALA A 257 3.13 -4.22 -0.75
CA ALA A 257 1.92 -3.43 -0.54
C ALA A 257 0.69 -4.32 -0.67
N CYS A 258 0.04 -4.56 0.47
CA CYS A 258 -1.09 -5.46 0.62
C CYS A 258 -2.15 -4.83 1.53
N ASP A 259 -3.28 -4.43 0.96
CA ASP A 259 -4.38 -3.78 1.69
C ASP A 259 -5.52 -4.74 2.06
N VAL A 260 -5.33 -6.05 1.81
CA VAL A 260 -6.29 -7.09 2.19
C VAL A 260 -5.73 -7.98 3.28
N THR A 261 -6.62 -8.45 4.16
CA THR A 261 -6.27 -9.28 5.31
C THR A 261 -6.68 -10.74 5.15
N ASN A 262 -7.10 -11.14 3.94
CA ASN A 262 -7.57 -12.50 3.67
C ASN A 262 -6.46 -13.53 3.90
N PRO A 263 -6.73 -14.62 4.64
CA PRO A 263 -5.82 -15.74 4.76
C PRO A 263 -5.69 -16.48 3.43
N LEU A 264 -4.73 -17.39 3.35
CA LEU A 264 -4.54 -18.21 2.14
C LEU A 264 -5.75 -19.10 1.87
N VAL A 265 -6.27 -19.76 2.89
CA VAL A 265 -7.35 -20.77 2.82
C VAL A 265 -8.48 -20.48 3.82
N GLY A 266 -9.59 -21.20 3.70
CA GLY A 266 -10.76 -21.09 4.59
C GLY A 266 -11.89 -20.29 3.97
N GLU A 267 -12.90 -19.93 4.77
CA GLU A 267 -14.10 -19.21 4.29
C GLU A 267 -13.75 -17.83 3.70
N LEU A 268 -12.74 -17.15 4.24
CA LEU A 268 -12.21 -15.90 3.75
C LEU A 268 -10.95 -16.07 2.91
N GLY A 269 -10.62 -17.30 2.52
CA GLY A 269 -9.43 -17.64 1.74
C GLY A 269 -9.45 -17.06 0.32
N CYS A 270 -8.27 -17.01 -0.28
CA CYS A 270 -8.07 -16.35 -1.57
C CYS A 270 -8.92 -16.93 -2.70
N SER A 271 -9.07 -18.26 -2.75
CA SER A 271 -9.84 -18.94 -3.79
C SER A 271 -11.32 -18.59 -3.70
N ARG A 272 -11.91 -18.64 -2.50
CA ARG A 272 -13.33 -18.36 -2.30
C ARG A 272 -13.70 -16.90 -2.52
N VAL A 273 -12.86 -15.99 -2.04
CA VAL A 273 -13.16 -14.57 -2.11
C VAL A 273 -12.82 -13.96 -3.46
N PHE A 274 -11.68 -14.31 -4.06
CA PHE A 274 -11.18 -13.59 -5.22
C PHE A 274 -11.21 -14.37 -6.54
N ALA A 275 -11.28 -15.72 -6.54
CA ALA A 275 -11.28 -16.47 -7.79
C ALA A 275 -12.54 -16.27 -8.65
N PRO A 276 -13.76 -16.02 -8.13
CA PRO A 276 -14.93 -15.75 -8.95
C PRO A 276 -14.75 -14.58 -9.92
N GLN A 277 -14.20 -13.46 -9.49
CA GLN A 277 -13.94 -12.31 -10.36
C GLN A 277 -12.88 -12.58 -11.43
N LYS A 278 -12.05 -13.61 -11.22
CA LYS A 278 -11.01 -14.07 -12.14
C LYS A 278 -11.51 -15.14 -13.11
N GLY A 279 -12.80 -15.50 -13.07
CA GLY A 279 -13.46 -16.43 -13.98
C GLY A 279 -13.78 -17.81 -13.43
N ALA A 280 -13.49 -18.10 -12.16
CA ALA A 280 -13.82 -19.38 -11.55
C ALA A 280 -15.33 -19.51 -11.28
N ASN A 281 -15.92 -20.67 -11.60
CA ASN A 281 -17.25 -21.06 -11.15
C ASN A 281 -17.17 -21.71 -9.75
N ALA A 282 -18.32 -21.99 -9.15
CA ALA A 282 -18.40 -22.52 -7.79
C ALA A 282 -17.64 -23.85 -7.60
N GLU A 283 -17.71 -24.76 -8.57
CA GLU A 283 -17.03 -26.06 -8.54
C GLU A 283 -15.51 -25.86 -8.63
N THR A 284 -15.05 -24.99 -9.54
CA THR A 284 -13.64 -24.63 -9.69
C THR A 284 -13.09 -23.96 -8.44
N VAL A 285 -13.87 -23.11 -7.76
CA VAL A 285 -13.46 -22.44 -6.51
C VAL A 285 -13.15 -23.46 -5.41
N GLU A 286 -14.03 -24.47 -5.21
CA GLU A 286 -13.79 -25.49 -4.18
C GLU A 286 -12.58 -26.36 -4.53
N LEU A 287 -12.40 -26.72 -5.79
CA LEU A 287 -11.21 -27.45 -6.24
C LEU A 287 -9.91 -26.66 -6.01
N MET A 288 -9.92 -25.36 -6.31
CA MET A 288 -8.78 -24.49 -6.05
C MET A 288 -8.49 -24.33 -4.57
N GLU A 289 -9.53 -24.31 -3.73
CA GLU A 289 -9.38 -24.26 -2.27
C GLU A 289 -8.71 -25.56 -1.75
N GLU A 290 -9.05 -26.72 -2.30
CA GLU A 290 -8.39 -27.99 -1.99
C GLU A 290 -6.92 -27.97 -2.42
N TYR A 291 -6.63 -27.51 -3.63
CA TYR A 291 -5.27 -27.40 -4.14
C TYR A 291 -4.42 -26.42 -3.32
N MET A 292 -5.01 -25.31 -2.89
CA MET A 292 -4.32 -24.33 -2.05
C MET A 292 -4.00 -24.88 -0.65
N LYS A 293 -4.88 -25.71 -0.08
CA LYS A 293 -4.61 -26.44 1.17
C LYS A 293 -3.48 -27.44 1.01
N HIS A 294 -3.52 -28.23 -0.07
CA HIS A 294 -2.46 -29.19 -0.39
C HIS A 294 -1.09 -28.50 -0.51
N TYR A 295 -1.03 -27.36 -1.22
CA TYR A 295 0.18 -26.55 -1.31
C TYR A 295 0.66 -26.07 0.06
N ALA A 296 -0.25 -25.56 0.90
CA ALA A 296 0.09 -25.12 2.24
C ALA A 296 0.60 -26.28 3.12
N ASP A 297 0.01 -27.48 3.01
CA ASP A 297 0.46 -28.68 3.75
C ASP A 297 1.92 -29.00 3.39
N ILE A 298 2.27 -29.03 2.09
CA ILE A 298 3.63 -29.26 1.63
C ILE A 298 4.59 -28.23 2.19
N VAL A 299 4.25 -26.93 2.15
CA VAL A 299 5.12 -25.84 2.58
C VAL A 299 5.32 -25.85 4.10
N GLU A 300 4.25 -26.00 4.88
CA GLU A 300 4.29 -25.90 6.35
C GLU A 300 4.96 -27.12 7.01
N GLU A 301 4.69 -28.34 6.52
CA GLU A 301 5.41 -29.55 6.95
C GLU A 301 6.92 -29.41 6.78
N SER A 302 7.31 -28.69 5.74
CA SER A 302 8.69 -28.39 5.42
C SER A 302 9.37 -27.51 6.45
N VAL A 303 8.69 -26.43 6.82
CA VAL A 303 9.20 -25.43 7.80
C VAL A 303 9.27 -26.07 9.20
N GLU A 304 8.31 -26.93 9.59
CA GLU A 304 8.35 -27.63 10.87
C GLU A 304 9.51 -28.64 10.95
N GLY A 305 9.84 -29.28 9.86
CA GLY A 305 11.02 -30.16 9.76
C GLY A 305 12.34 -29.43 9.99
N LEU A 306 12.38 -28.14 9.65
CA LEU A 306 13.57 -27.28 9.78
C LEU A 306 13.74 -26.67 11.17
N SER A 307 12.65 -26.32 11.84
CA SER A 307 12.71 -25.75 13.20
C SER A 307 13.37 -26.69 14.22
N LYS A 308 13.50 -27.95 13.87
CA LYS A 308 14.20 -28.97 14.66
C LYS A 308 15.70 -29.12 14.31
N SER A 309 16.19 -28.50 13.23
CA SER A 309 17.56 -28.76 12.73
C SER A 309 18.35 -27.54 12.22
N ALA A 310 17.75 -26.39 12.09
CA ALA A 310 18.50 -25.17 11.80
C ALA A 310 17.80 -24.00 12.49
N GLN A 311 18.55 -23.20 13.25
CA GLN A 311 18.13 -21.86 13.61
C GLN A 311 17.77 -21.14 12.31
N LEU A 312 16.57 -20.58 12.24
CA LEU A 312 16.17 -19.62 11.21
C LEU A 312 17.35 -18.68 10.98
N ILE A 313 17.74 -18.51 9.74
CA ILE A 313 18.74 -17.51 9.36
C ILE A 313 18.19 -16.19 9.86
N ASP A 314 18.80 -15.70 10.95
CA ASP A 314 18.67 -14.33 11.39
C ASP A 314 19.22 -13.49 10.23
N CYS A 315 18.32 -13.01 9.37
CA CYS A 315 18.64 -12.00 8.38
C CYS A 315 18.89 -10.74 9.20
N GLY A 316 20.13 -10.57 9.70
CA GLY A 316 20.61 -9.56 10.62
C GLY A 316 20.10 -8.14 10.36
N TYR A 317 18.80 -7.93 10.56
CA TYR A 317 18.14 -6.65 10.49
C TYR A 317 18.01 -6.15 11.91
N GLU A 318 18.88 -5.21 12.29
CA GLU A 318 18.66 -4.43 13.51
C GLU A 318 17.32 -3.73 13.38
N LYS A 319 16.41 -3.94 14.35
CA LYS A 319 15.15 -3.22 14.48
C LYS A 319 15.47 -1.73 14.52
N THR A 320 15.16 -1.01 13.44
CA THR A 320 15.09 0.44 13.52
C THR A 320 13.76 0.81 14.17
N ASP A 321 13.76 1.83 15.02
CA ASP A 321 12.59 2.30 15.81
C ASP A 321 11.37 2.77 14.98
N VAL A 322 11.38 2.56 13.68
CA VAL A 322 10.32 2.96 12.70
C VAL A 322 9.52 1.76 12.19
N ASP A 323 9.88 0.53 12.55
CA ASP A 323 9.14 -0.65 12.12
C ASP A 323 7.78 -0.71 12.85
N THR A 324 6.72 -0.32 12.15
CA THR A 324 5.35 -0.74 12.50
C THR A 324 5.36 -2.26 12.57
N GLU A 325 4.80 -2.83 13.63
CA GLU A 325 4.75 -4.28 13.83
C GLU A 325 4.17 -4.95 12.56
N PRO A 326 4.82 -5.99 12.02
CA PRO A 326 4.32 -6.68 10.84
C PRO A 326 2.92 -7.23 11.15
N VAL A 327 1.98 -6.93 10.25
CA VAL A 327 0.61 -7.41 10.38
C VAL A 327 0.63 -8.92 10.21
N GLY A 328 0.33 -9.68 11.27
CA GLY A 328 -0.04 -11.08 11.15
C GLY A 328 0.88 -12.15 11.72
N GLU A 329 1.89 -11.82 12.52
CA GLU A 329 2.59 -12.86 13.29
C GLU A 329 1.61 -13.54 14.25
N ASN A 330 1.55 -14.88 14.22
CA ASN A 330 0.84 -15.63 15.23
C ASN A 330 1.59 -15.56 16.59
N GLU A 331 0.96 -16.00 17.67
CA GLU A 331 1.54 -15.99 19.03
C GLU A 331 2.93 -16.66 19.14
N THR A 332 3.36 -17.38 18.10
CA THR A 332 4.64 -18.07 18.02
C THR A 332 5.69 -17.36 17.17
N GLY A 333 5.37 -16.20 16.56
CA GLY A 333 6.26 -15.47 15.65
C GLY A 333 6.51 -16.19 14.33
N LYS A 334 5.61 -17.08 13.90
CA LYS A 334 5.70 -17.85 12.65
C LYS A 334 4.57 -17.45 11.70
N PHE A 335 4.86 -17.46 10.41
CA PHE A 335 3.87 -17.33 9.36
C PHE A 335 3.26 -18.69 9.01
N ASP A 336 1.99 -18.69 8.62
CA ASP A 336 1.24 -19.88 8.19
C ASP A 336 0.14 -19.48 7.19
N ARG A 337 -0.64 -20.49 6.76
CA ARG A 337 -1.78 -20.30 5.84
C ARG A 337 -2.88 -19.37 6.35
N TYR A 338 -2.93 -19.08 7.64
CA TYR A 338 -3.93 -18.20 8.27
C TYR A 338 -3.39 -16.80 8.52
N THR A 339 -2.11 -16.57 8.21
CA THR A 339 -1.50 -15.25 8.31
C THR A 339 -2.28 -14.21 7.50
N LEU A 340 -2.56 -13.06 8.11
CA LEU A 340 -3.30 -12.00 7.45
C LEU A 340 -2.56 -11.51 6.20
N GLY A 341 -3.30 -11.43 5.07
CA GLY A 341 -2.74 -11.04 3.79
C GLY A 341 -2.05 -12.18 3.00
N ALA A 342 -1.87 -13.37 3.57
CA ALA A 342 -1.30 -14.52 2.86
C ALA A 342 -2.08 -14.86 1.58
N GLY A 343 -3.40 -14.69 1.60
CA GLY A 343 -4.28 -14.92 0.43
C GLY A 343 -4.24 -13.81 -0.63
N ALA A 344 -3.56 -12.71 -0.37
CA ALA A 344 -3.50 -11.62 -1.35
C ALA A 344 -2.96 -12.11 -2.69
N ALA A 345 -3.52 -11.58 -3.78
CA ALA A 345 -3.17 -11.92 -5.15
C ALA A 345 -3.19 -13.44 -5.47
N GLY A 346 -4.15 -14.18 -4.85
CA GLY A 346 -4.30 -15.62 -5.10
C GLY A 346 -3.16 -16.45 -4.51
N GLY A 347 -2.68 -16.04 -3.34
CA GLY A 347 -1.61 -16.72 -2.58
C GLY A 347 -0.20 -16.17 -2.85
N LEU A 348 -0.05 -15.16 -3.70
CA LEU A 348 1.25 -14.52 -3.93
C LEU A 348 1.82 -13.93 -2.63
N GLY A 349 0.95 -13.36 -1.75
CA GLY A 349 1.34 -12.91 -0.41
C GLY A 349 1.99 -14.01 0.42
N TYR A 350 1.43 -15.22 0.41
CA TYR A 350 1.99 -16.40 1.09
C TYR A 350 3.36 -16.78 0.53
N ALA A 351 3.52 -16.78 -0.80
CA ALA A 351 4.82 -17.07 -1.41
C ALA A 351 5.91 -16.08 -0.97
N PHE A 352 5.62 -14.79 -0.91
CA PHE A 352 6.55 -13.80 -0.39
C PHE A 352 6.92 -14.01 1.07
N LEU A 353 5.94 -14.31 1.93
CA LEU A 353 6.16 -14.56 3.35
C LEU A 353 7.04 -15.79 3.57
N MET A 354 6.70 -16.91 2.95
CA MET A 354 7.29 -18.21 3.26
C MET A 354 8.65 -18.45 2.59
N PHE A 355 8.91 -17.83 1.41
CA PHE A 355 10.09 -18.17 0.61
C PHE A 355 11.09 -17.03 0.46
N LEU A 356 10.64 -15.78 0.54
CA LEU A 356 11.47 -14.60 0.24
C LEU A 356 11.64 -13.66 1.44
N GLY A 357 11.14 -14.03 2.62
CA GLY A 357 11.21 -13.17 3.81
C GLY A 357 10.50 -11.83 3.63
N GLY A 358 9.47 -11.80 2.76
CA GLY A 358 8.74 -10.59 2.43
C GLY A 358 7.92 -10.06 3.61
N LYS A 359 7.81 -8.74 3.73
CA LYS A 359 6.97 -8.07 4.72
C LYS A 359 5.71 -7.54 4.04
N LEU A 360 4.54 -8.08 4.42
CA LEU A 360 3.25 -7.54 3.99
C LEU A 360 2.93 -6.32 4.83
N MET A 361 2.62 -5.21 4.17
CA MET A 361 2.33 -3.93 4.83
C MET A 361 1.23 -3.20 4.06
N PRO A 362 0.39 -2.39 4.74
CA PRO A 362 -0.48 -1.46 4.04
C PRO A 362 0.32 -0.59 3.08
N GLY A 363 -0.20 -0.40 1.85
CA GLY A 363 0.50 0.38 0.82
C GLY A 363 0.84 1.79 1.28
N ILE A 364 -0.08 2.43 2.02
CA ILE A 364 0.15 3.75 2.60
C ILE A 364 1.35 3.77 3.56
N ASP A 365 1.51 2.78 4.43
CA ASP A 365 2.60 2.74 5.41
C ASP A 365 3.97 2.63 4.72
N ILE A 366 4.04 1.81 3.64
CA ILE A 366 5.24 1.74 2.80
C ILE A 366 5.55 3.12 2.21
N VAL A 367 4.55 3.78 1.61
CA VAL A 367 4.77 5.08 0.97
C VAL A 367 5.23 6.12 1.99
N LEU A 368 4.54 6.27 3.12
CA LEU A 368 4.88 7.25 4.16
C LEU A 368 6.30 7.04 4.72
N SER A 369 6.68 5.78 4.96
CA SER A 369 8.02 5.42 5.41
C SER A 369 9.08 5.74 4.35
N GLU A 370 8.87 5.31 3.11
CA GLU A 370 9.83 5.50 2.02
C GLU A 370 10.07 6.97 1.64
N ILE A 371 9.02 7.81 1.67
CA ILE A 371 9.19 9.24 1.40
C ILE A 371 9.68 10.03 2.62
N GLY A 372 9.81 9.38 3.79
CA GLY A 372 10.25 10.03 5.02
C GLY A 372 9.28 11.11 5.51
N LEU A 373 7.95 10.87 5.36
CA LEU A 373 6.94 11.88 5.69
C LEU A 373 6.97 12.30 7.15
N GLU A 374 7.42 11.43 8.06
CA GLU A 374 7.47 11.70 9.51
C GLU A 374 8.26 12.98 9.83
N ALA A 375 9.42 13.18 9.20
CA ALA A 375 10.22 14.40 9.39
C ALA A 375 9.49 15.68 8.92
N ASP A 376 8.69 15.60 7.86
CA ASP A 376 7.88 16.73 7.40
C ASP A 376 6.68 16.98 8.31
N VAL A 377 6.10 15.91 8.89
CA VAL A 377 5.04 16.01 9.91
C VAL A 377 5.58 16.66 11.18
N GLU A 378 6.74 16.25 11.68
CA GLU A 378 7.38 16.87 12.84
C GLU A 378 7.64 18.38 12.64
N TRP A 379 8.10 18.74 11.44
CA TRP A 379 8.36 20.13 11.07
C TRP A 379 7.09 20.98 11.01
N ALA A 380 5.93 20.42 10.64
CA ALA A 380 4.70 21.15 10.42
C ALA A 380 3.97 21.52 11.73
N ASP A 381 3.25 22.62 11.73
CA ASP A 381 2.25 22.97 12.76
C ASP A 381 0.89 22.37 12.41
N THR A 382 0.55 22.38 11.11
CA THR A 382 -0.70 21.90 10.55
C THR A 382 -0.43 20.97 9.37
N VAL A 383 -1.16 19.87 9.33
CA VAL A 383 -1.11 18.89 8.23
C VAL A 383 -2.43 18.95 7.47
N ILE A 384 -2.36 19.13 6.16
CA ILE A 384 -3.50 19.06 5.25
C ILE A 384 -3.39 17.76 4.48
N THR A 385 -4.41 16.91 4.59
CA THR A 385 -4.54 15.67 3.82
C THR A 385 -5.85 15.67 3.04
N GLY A 386 -6.06 14.69 2.16
CA GLY A 386 -7.28 14.60 1.38
C GLY A 386 -7.20 13.63 0.22
N GLU A 387 -8.33 13.46 -0.44
CA GLU A 387 -8.53 12.62 -1.62
C GLU A 387 -9.76 13.10 -2.41
N GLY A 388 -10.05 12.46 -3.56
CA GLY A 388 -11.21 12.83 -4.39
C GLY A 388 -12.55 12.72 -3.65
N ARG A 389 -12.74 11.71 -2.77
CA ARG A 389 -13.96 11.50 -2.00
C ARG A 389 -13.63 10.96 -0.62
N ILE A 390 -14.00 11.70 0.41
CA ILE A 390 -13.90 11.26 1.81
C ILE A 390 -15.22 10.61 2.22
N ASP A 391 -15.16 9.34 2.61
CA ASP A 391 -16.32 8.54 3.06
C ASP A 391 -15.90 7.46 4.07
N ALA A 392 -16.77 6.49 4.35
CA ALA A 392 -16.47 5.39 5.26
C ALA A 392 -15.26 4.56 4.83
N GLN A 393 -14.95 4.46 3.52
CA GLN A 393 -13.78 3.73 3.02
C GLN A 393 -12.47 4.44 3.34
N THR A 394 -12.48 5.76 3.53
CA THR A 394 -11.30 6.52 3.97
C THR A 394 -10.76 5.98 5.29
N MET A 395 -11.65 5.44 6.17
CA MET A 395 -11.31 4.81 7.45
C MET A 395 -10.72 3.39 7.31
N MET A 396 -10.70 2.83 6.09
CA MET A 396 -10.24 1.45 5.83
C MET A 396 -8.81 1.36 5.29
N GLY A 397 -7.93 2.32 5.64
CA GLY A 397 -6.51 2.25 5.27
C GLY A 397 -6.08 3.14 4.11
N LYS A 398 -6.94 4.06 3.62
CA LYS A 398 -6.58 4.99 2.55
C LYS A 398 -5.60 6.07 3.00
N THR A 399 -5.01 6.76 2.04
CA THR A 399 -4.01 7.83 2.23
C THR A 399 -4.37 8.84 3.32
N PRO A 400 -5.58 9.45 3.35
CA PRO A 400 -5.88 10.45 4.36
C PRO A 400 -5.83 9.91 5.79
N LEU A 401 -6.22 8.63 5.98
CA LEU A 401 -6.13 7.96 7.29
C LEU A 401 -4.67 7.77 7.73
N GLY A 402 -3.80 7.25 6.85
CA GLY A 402 -2.39 7.03 7.17
C GLY A 402 -1.69 8.33 7.56
N VAL A 403 -1.86 9.38 6.74
CA VAL A 403 -1.31 10.71 7.03
C VAL A 403 -1.84 11.27 8.35
N ALA A 404 -3.15 11.12 8.61
CA ALA A 404 -3.76 11.63 9.84
C ALA A 404 -3.26 10.88 11.09
N LYS A 405 -3.12 9.55 11.03
CA LYS A 405 -2.55 8.74 12.13
C LYS A 405 -1.13 9.21 12.46
N LEU A 406 -0.28 9.36 11.44
CA LEU A 406 1.07 9.86 11.62
C LEU A 406 1.09 11.28 12.21
N ALA A 407 0.27 12.18 11.69
CA ALA A 407 0.15 13.54 12.21
C ALA A 407 -0.33 13.58 13.68
N LYS A 408 -1.29 12.72 14.05
CA LYS A 408 -1.80 12.61 15.42
C LYS A 408 -0.77 12.04 16.38
N LYS A 409 0.04 11.05 15.96
CA LYS A 409 1.17 10.54 16.74
C LYS A 409 2.08 11.69 17.22
N HIS A 410 2.26 12.72 16.36
CA HIS A 410 3.06 13.92 16.65
C HIS A 410 2.25 15.11 17.15
N GLY A 411 0.99 14.92 17.55
CA GLY A 411 0.13 15.96 18.14
C GLY A 411 -0.22 17.11 17.18
N LYS A 412 -0.18 16.88 15.86
CA LYS A 412 -0.41 17.93 14.86
C LYS A 412 -1.90 18.17 14.60
N TYR A 413 -2.22 19.38 14.17
CA TYR A 413 -3.57 19.72 13.74
C TYR A 413 -3.78 19.23 12.30
N VAL A 414 -4.88 18.48 12.08
CA VAL A 414 -5.15 17.82 10.80
C VAL A 414 -6.42 18.37 10.15
N ILE A 415 -6.29 18.87 8.94
CA ILE A 415 -7.41 19.30 8.09
C ILE A 415 -7.50 18.33 6.91
N ALA A 416 -8.68 17.76 6.69
CA ALA A 416 -8.95 16.95 5.52
C ALA A 416 -9.73 17.75 4.47
N ILE A 417 -9.35 17.61 3.18
CA ILE A 417 -10.03 18.24 2.04
C ILE A 417 -10.40 17.14 1.05
N GLY A 418 -11.71 16.89 0.88
CA GLY A 418 -12.24 16.01 -0.16
C GLY A 418 -12.77 16.79 -1.35
N GLY A 419 -12.79 16.19 -2.54
CA GLY A 419 -13.57 16.73 -3.65
C GLY A 419 -15.04 16.80 -3.28
N CYS A 420 -15.57 15.69 -2.73
CA CYS A 420 -16.89 15.59 -2.10
C CYS A 420 -16.82 14.78 -0.80
N LEU A 421 -17.87 14.84 0.01
CA LEU A 421 -18.06 14.00 1.19
C LEU A 421 -19.13 12.95 0.90
N GLY A 422 -18.81 11.68 1.20
CA GLY A 422 -19.75 10.57 1.13
C GLY A 422 -20.27 10.16 2.50
N ASP A 423 -21.11 9.11 2.51
CA ASP A 423 -21.66 8.53 3.74
C ASP A 423 -20.54 8.07 4.68
N GLY A 424 -20.64 8.43 5.95
CA GLY A 424 -19.65 8.07 6.96
C GLY A 424 -18.46 9.02 7.08
N ALA A 425 -18.33 10.07 6.26
CA ALA A 425 -17.26 11.06 6.36
C ALA A 425 -17.19 11.73 7.75
N GLU A 426 -18.34 11.90 8.41
CA GLU A 426 -18.41 12.46 9.77
C GLU A 426 -17.71 11.58 10.83
N ASN A 427 -17.56 10.29 10.59
CA ASN A 427 -16.89 9.37 11.51
C ASN A 427 -15.38 9.69 11.60
N CYS A 428 -14.77 10.11 10.53
CA CYS A 428 -13.35 10.51 10.50
C CYS A 428 -13.03 11.65 11.48
N VAL A 429 -14.00 12.55 11.69
CA VAL A 429 -13.88 13.65 12.67
C VAL A 429 -14.30 13.19 14.07
N LYS A 430 -15.37 12.36 14.18
CA LYS A 430 -15.85 11.82 15.47
C LYS A 430 -14.77 11.00 16.18
N GLU A 431 -14.01 10.21 15.44
CA GLU A 431 -12.92 9.40 15.95
C GLU A 431 -11.65 10.20 16.25
N GLY A 432 -11.66 11.51 15.99
CA GLY A 432 -10.55 12.40 16.30
C GLY A 432 -9.37 12.34 15.34
N LEU A 433 -9.52 11.67 14.20
CA LEU A 433 -8.48 11.58 13.17
C LEU A 433 -8.25 12.91 12.48
N PHE A 434 -9.33 13.54 12.02
CA PHE A 434 -9.28 14.90 11.51
C PHE A 434 -9.82 15.87 12.55
N ASN A 435 -9.17 17.02 12.70
CA ASN A 435 -9.72 18.12 13.47
C ASN A 435 -10.87 18.79 12.71
N GLU A 436 -10.75 18.83 11.38
CA GLU A 436 -11.77 19.39 10.48
C GLU A 436 -11.74 18.67 9.13
N CYS A 437 -12.91 18.65 8.47
CA CYS A 437 -13.10 18.06 7.15
C CYS A 437 -13.92 19.00 6.28
N TYR A 438 -13.47 19.25 5.05
CA TYR A 438 -14.10 20.11 4.07
C TYR A 438 -14.30 19.39 2.74
N ALA A 439 -15.40 19.70 2.04
CA ALA A 439 -15.58 19.31 0.65
C ALA A 439 -15.40 20.52 -0.27
N VAL A 440 -14.68 20.34 -1.36
CA VAL A 440 -14.51 21.37 -2.40
C VAL A 440 -15.87 21.81 -2.90
N ASN A 441 -16.77 20.86 -3.22
CA ASN A 441 -18.12 21.15 -3.71
C ASN A 441 -18.89 22.04 -2.73
N ASN A 442 -18.94 21.67 -1.45
CA ASN A 442 -19.66 22.44 -0.44
C ASN A 442 -19.09 23.85 -0.24
N VAL A 443 -17.75 23.99 -0.18
CA VAL A 443 -17.08 25.29 -0.01
C VAL A 443 -17.35 26.22 -1.20
N LEU A 444 -17.50 25.66 -2.40
CA LEU A 444 -17.74 26.42 -3.63
C LEU A 444 -19.23 26.58 -3.97
N GLY A 445 -20.13 25.91 -3.26
CA GLY A 445 -21.56 25.91 -3.53
C GLY A 445 -21.95 25.12 -4.78
N ILE A 446 -21.19 24.06 -5.09
CA ILE A 446 -21.51 23.09 -6.15
C ILE A 446 -22.53 22.11 -5.58
N ASP A 447 -23.62 21.89 -6.28
CA ASP A 447 -24.68 20.95 -5.86
C ASP A 447 -24.25 19.51 -6.19
N ASP A 448 -23.99 18.71 -5.15
CA ASP A 448 -23.61 17.29 -5.30
C ASP A 448 -24.71 16.43 -5.94
N SER A 449 -25.95 16.88 -5.93
CA SER A 449 -27.07 16.21 -6.60
C SER A 449 -27.15 16.51 -8.11
N ASP A 450 -26.48 17.57 -8.56
CA ASP A 450 -26.38 17.94 -9.98
C ASP A 450 -25.16 17.28 -10.62
N SER A 451 -25.40 16.15 -11.28
CA SER A 451 -24.33 15.36 -11.92
C SER A 451 -23.57 16.11 -13.01
N GLU A 452 -24.15 17.12 -13.64
CA GLU A 452 -23.47 17.92 -14.67
C GLU A 452 -22.56 18.97 -14.05
N GLN A 453 -22.99 19.64 -12.98
CA GLN A 453 -22.13 20.54 -12.21
C GLN A 453 -20.92 19.80 -11.63
N VAL A 454 -21.16 18.65 -10.99
CA VAL A 454 -20.10 17.82 -10.42
C VAL A 454 -19.11 17.37 -11.50
N ARG A 455 -19.62 16.84 -12.63
CA ARG A 455 -18.75 16.42 -13.75
C ARG A 455 -17.94 17.58 -14.31
N THR A 456 -18.52 18.76 -14.40
CA THR A 456 -17.84 19.97 -14.90
C THR A 456 -16.77 20.43 -13.92
N ALA A 457 -17.05 20.40 -12.61
CA ALA A 457 -16.10 20.76 -11.57
C ALA A 457 -14.91 19.81 -11.49
N MET A 458 -15.10 18.53 -11.80
CA MET A 458 -14.08 17.48 -11.76
C MET A 458 -13.21 17.42 -13.02
N LYS A 459 -13.55 18.14 -14.10
CA LYS A 459 -12.68 18.18 -15.29
C LYS A 459 -11.30 18.72 -14.92
N PRO A 460 -10.20 18.13 -15.43
CA PRO A 460 -8.83 18.53 -15.10
C PRO A 460 -8.59 20.05 -15.20
N GLU A 461 -9.15 20.70 -16.21
CA GLU A 461 -9.02 22.15 -16.41
C GLU A 461 -9.68 22.99 -15.30
N ASN A 462 -10.69 22.48 -14.61
CA ASN A 462 -11.44 23.17 -13.55
C ASN A 462 -10.99 22.74 -12.15
N ALA A 463 -10.70 21.47 -11.98
CA ALA A 463 -10.47 20.85 -10.68
C ALA A 463 -9.35 21.52 -9.88
N ALA A 464 -8.20 21.84 -10.52
CA ALA A 464 -7.09 22.52 -9.86
C ALA A 464 -7.45 23.96 -9.44
N ALA A 465 -8.22 24.68 -10.25
CA ALA A 465 -8.69 26.03 -9.93
C ALA A 465 -9.69 26.02 -8.78
N ASN A 466 -10.63 25.04 -8.78
CA ASN A 466 -11.60 24.83 -7.72
C ASN A 466 -10.93 24.50 -6.39
N LEU A 467 -9.95 23.58 -6.40
CA LEU A 467 -9.21 23.22 -5.19
C LEU A 467 -8.38 24.40 -4.65
N THR A 468 -7.77 25.20 -5.54
CA THR A 468 -7.07 26.43 -5.16
C THR A 468 -8.01 27.43 -4.46
N THR A 469 -9.19 27.65 -5.03
CA THR A 469 -10.20 28.58 -4.46
C THR A 469 -10.74 28.06 -3.13
N CYS A 470 -10.98 26.74 -3.04
CA CYS A 470 -11.40 26.09 -1.80
C CYS A 470 -10.36 26.29 -0.68
N ALA A 471 -9.09 26.00 -0.96
CA ALA A 471 -8.00 26.18 -0.01
C ALA A 471 -7.85 27.62 0.45
N ALA A 472 -7.99 28.60 -0.46
CA ALA A 472 -7.97 30.03 -0.12
C ALA A 472 -9.11 30.41 0.84
N LYS A 473 -10.36 29.98 0.56
CA LYS A 473 -11.52 30.24 1.43
C LYS A 473 -11.37 29.60 2.81
N ILE A 474 -10.86 28.36 2.89
CA ILE A 474 -10.57 27.71 4.18
C ILE A 474 -9.52 28.50 4.96
N THR A 475 -8.45 28.93 4.30
CA THR A 475 -7.37 29.71 4.91
C THR A 475 -7.88 31.04 5.44
N GLU A 476 -8.68 31.77 4.67
CA GLU A 476 -9.30 33.02 5.08
C GLU A 476 -10.21 32.85 6.29
N LEU A 477 -11.02 31.78 6.31
CA LEU A 477 -11.85 31.44 7.46
C LEU A 477 -11.04 31.23 8.73
N LYS A 478 -9.87 30.55 8.62
CA LYS A 478 -8.98 30.32 9.76
C LYS A 478 -8.35 31.59 10.28
N GLU A 479 -7.88 32.46 9.41
CA GLU A 479 -7.34 33.78 9.78
C GLU A 479 -8.38 34.62 10.54
N GLN A 480 -9.61 34.69 10.02
CA GLN A 480 -10.68 35.43 10.68
C GLN A 480 -11.04 34.86 12.07
N MET A 481 -10.99 33.54 12.24
CA MET A 481 -11.20 32.89 13.54
C MET A 481 -10.09 33.21 14.51
N SER A 482 -8.84 33.14 14.10
CA SER A 482 -7.66 33.51 14.92
C SER A 482 -7.70 34.98 15.35
N ALA A 483 -8.04 35.87 14.43
CA ALA A 483 -8.13 37.32 14.72
C ALA A 483 -9.24 37.67 15.73
N ARG A 484 -10.35 36.93 15.77
CA ARG A 484 -11.46 37.12 16.74
C ARG A 484 -11.05 36.73 18.16
N VAL A 485 -10.21 35.74 18.30
CA VAL A 485 -9.74 35.23 19.59
C VAL A 485 -8.69 36.15 20.21
N CYS A 486 -7.83 36.73 19.41
CA CYS A 486 -6.77 37.65 19.87
C CYS A 486 -7.26 39.05 20.25
N ARG A 487 -8.56 39.37 20.21
CA ARG A 487 -9.07 40.62 20.69
C ARG A 487 -9.14 40.62 22.23
N PRO A 488 -8.36 41.46 22.93
CA PRO A 488 -8.45 41.53 24.40
C PRO A 488 -9.89 41.95 24.76
N VAL A 489 -10.52 41.18 25.66
CA VAL A 489 -11.76 41.59 26.30
C VAL A 489 -11.47 42.87 27.07
N ARG A 490 -11.87 44.02 26.56
CA ARG A 490 -11.89 45.26 27.36
C ARG A 490 -12.95 45.04 28.44
N LEU A 491 -12.51 44.61 29.62
CA LEU A 491 -13.35 44.72 30.80
C LEU A 491 -13.70 46.21 30.99
N ARG A 492 -14.99 46.50 30.86
CA ARG A 492 -15.58 47.79 31.28
C ARG A 492 -15.87 47.77 32.77
#